data_a585b9d37890c0c9df7a5500dc637b38
#
_entry.id   a585b9d37890c0c9df7a5500dc637b38
#
_cell.length_a   1.000
_cell.length_b   1.000
_cell.length_c   1.000
_cell.angle_alpha   90.00
_cell.angle_beta   90.00
_cell.angle_gamma   90.00
#
_symmetry.space_group_name_H-M   'P 1'
#
loop_
_entity.id
_entity.type
_entity.pdbx_description
1 polymer ?
#
loop_
_entity_poly.entity_id
_entity_poly.type
_entity_poly.pdbx_seq_one_letter_code
_entity_poly.pdbx_strand_id
1 'polypeptide(L)'
;MPHTAYAAAKFAVKGFTEALINDLRVNAPHVGVSLVMPGHIGTSIAINSGKVLGHNAPLDMTAAEVQEARERMSAAGLPVDNEPDDHIRAALAASGESFRDNAPMTAASAAAVILQGVRDNRWRILVGDDEGALDRHVRADPEAAYNPDFMDRLLAEGHFGGLSAVTSAGTND
;
A
#
# COMPACT_ATOMS: atom_id res chain seq x y z
N MET A 1 -8.81 -6.56 4.95
CA MET A 1 -9.82 -6.68 3.86
C MET A 1 -9.21 -7.44 2.70
N PRO A 2 -9.93 -8.36 2.06
CA PRO A 2 -9.44 -8.97 0.83
C PRO A 2 -9.38 -7.91 -0.29
N HIS A 3 -8.19 -7.72 -0.86
CA HIS A 3 -7.95 -6.77 -1.95
C HIS A 3 -7.86 -7.50 -3.30
N THR A 4 -8.71 -8.49 -3.53
CA THR A 4 -8.63 -9.39 -4.70
C THR A 4 -8.60 -8.63 -6.03
N ALA A 5 -9.51 -7.68 -6.22
CA ALA A 5 -9.56 -6.88 -7.45
C ALA A 5 -8.31 -5.98 -7.61
N TYR A 6 -7.85 -5.37 -6.51
CA TYR A 6 -6.63 -4.56 -6.50
C TYR A 6 -5.41 -5.43 -6.82
N ALA A 7 -5.27 -6.56 -6.14
CA ALA A 7 -4.16 -7.49 -6.40
C ALA A 7 -4.17 -7.97 -7.85
N ALA A 8 -5.33 -8.40 -8.38
CA ALA A 8 -5.46 -8.80 -9.77
C ALA A 8 -5.01 -7.69 -10.74
N ALA A 9 -5.42 -6.45 -10.53
CA ALA A 9 -5.01 -5.30 -11.35
C ALA A 9 -3.50 -5.05 -11.27
N LYS A 10 -2.89 -5.12 -10.07
CA LYS A 10 -1.44 -4.91 -9.90
C LYS A 10 -0.61 -6.03 -10.51
N PHE A 11 -1.04 -7.29 -10.37
CA PHE A 11 -0.41 -8.41 -11.05
C PHE A 11 -0.54 -8.34 -12.57
N ALA A 12 -1.68 -7.87 -13.10
CA ALA A 12 -1.85 -7.63 -14.52
C ALA A 12 -0.84 -6.59 -15.06
N VAL A 13 -0.66 -5.46 -14.36
CA VAL A 13 0.37 -4.45 -14.70
C VAL A 13 1.76 -5.05 -14.68
N LYS A 14 2.09 -5.84 -13.65
CA LYS A 14 3.40 -6.51 -13.53
C LYS A 14 3.62 -7.47 -14.70
N GLY A 15 2.69 -8.39 -14.93
CA GLY A 15 2.82 -9.39 -16.00
C GLY A 15 2.86 -8.76 -17.39
N PHE A 16 2.04 -7.74 -17.66
CA PHE A 16 2.09 -6.99 -18.90
C PHE A 16 3.46 -6.32 -19.10
N THR A 17 4.00 -5.65 -18.08
CA THR A 17 5.29 -4.95 -18.18
C THR A 17 6.42 -5.94 -18.40
N GLU A 18 6.43 -7.08 -17.73
CA GLU A 18 7.44 -8.13 -17.91
C GLU A 18 7.39 -8.74 -19.32
N ALA A 19 6.19 -8.94 -19.87
CA ALA A 19 6.01 -9.39 -21.27
C ALA A 19 6.49 -8.32 -22.26
N LEU A 20 6.17 -7.03 -22.00
CA LEU A 20 6.57 -5.91 -22.82
C LEU A 20 8.09 -5.76 -22.95
N ILE A 21 8.86 -6.13 -21.92
CA ILE A 21 10.34 -6.15 -22.00
C ILE A 21 10.81 -7.02 -23.17
N ASN A 22 10.23 -8.21 -23.33
CA ASN A 22 10.62 -9.13 -24.38
C ASN A 22 10.16 -8.67 -25.75
N ASP A 23 8.96 -8.11 -25.83
CA ASP A 23 8.43 -7.54 -27.08
C ASP A 23 9.30 -6.37 -27.56
N LEU A 24 9.62 -5.42 -26.70
CA LEU A 24 10.43 -4.27 -27.04
C LEU A 24 11.86 -4.64 -27.47
N ARG A 25 12.44 -5.68 -26.86
CA ARG A 25 13.78 -6.16 -27.30
C ARG A 25 13.83 -6.55 -28.76
N VAL A 26 12.70 -7.04 -29.30
CA VAL A 26 12.59 -7.47 -30.69
C VAL A 26 12.10 -6.33 -31.60
N ASN A 27 11.06 -5.67 -31.21
CA ASN A 27 10.31 -4.76 -32.08
C ASN A 27 10.70 -3.29 -31.94
N ALA A 28 11.26 -2.89 -30.77
CA ALA A 28 11.68 -1.52 -30.52
C ALA A 28 12.84 -1.46 -29.49
N PRO A 29 14.04 -1.97 -29.82
CA PRO A 29 15.14 -2.12 -28.87
C PRO A 29 15.70 -0.78 -28.33
N HIS A 30 15.29 0.33 -28.91
CA HIS A 30 15.62 1.68 -28.44
C HIS A 30 14.67 2.21 -27.36
N VAL A 31 13.57 1.49 -27.07
CA VAL A 31 12.61 1.86 -26.04
C VAL A 31 12.89 1.06 -24.76
N GLY A 32 13.22 1.77 -23.69
CA GLY A 32 13.35 1.18 -22.36
C GLY A 32 12.00 1.09 -21.66
N VAL A 33 11.86 0.10 -20.77
CA VAL A 33 10.70 -0.05 -19.89
C VAL A 33 11.16 -0.35 -18.47
N SER A 34 10.50 0.27 -17.50
CA SER A 34 10.79 0.05 -16.08
C SER A 34 9.51 -0.30 -15.33
N LEU A 35 9.55 -1.39 -14.57
CA LEU A 35 8.52 -1.75 -13.60
C LEU A 35 8.90 -1.18 -12.24
N VAL A 36 8.09 -0.25 -11.74
CA VAL A 36 8.27 0.36 -10.42
C VAL A 36 7.41 -0.39 -9.40
N MET A 37 8.03 -0.84 -8.32
CA MET A 37 7.39 -1.57 -7.22
C MET A 37 7.66 -0.81 -5.92
N PRO A 38 6.73 0.07 -5.50
CA PRO A 38 6.88 0.85 -4.27
C PRO A 38 6.33 0.08 -3.06
N GLY A 39 7.04 0.15 -1.94
CA GLY A 39 6.53 -0.17 -0.61
C GLY A 39 5.69 0.97 -0.04
N HIS A 40 5.74 1.16 1.29
CA HIS A 40 5.01 2.24 1.95
C HIS A 40 5.71 3.59 1.72
N ILE A 41 5.10 4.42 0.87
CA ILE A 41 5.57 5.76 0.52
C ILE A 41 4.62 6.82 1.06
N GLY A 42 5.16 7.86 1.70
CA GLY A 42 4.43 8.99 2.27
C GLY A 42 3.79 9.87 1.20
N THR A 43 2.65 9.42 0.71
CA THR A 43 1.82 10.13 -0.28
C THR A 43 0.42 10.36 0.28
N SER A 44 -0.31 11.29 -0.32
CA SER A 44 -1.71 11.54 0.06
C SER A 44 -2.69 10.53 -0.57
N ILE A 45 -2.22 9.34 -1.00
CA ILE A 45 -3.09 8.36 -1.66
C ILE A 45 -4.24 7.91 -0.74
N ALA A 46 -3.97 7.64 0.54
CA ALA A 46 -4.98 7.24 1.50
C ALA A 46 -6.03 8.34 1.73
N ILE A 47 -5.59 9.61 1.76
CA ILE A 47 -6.47 10.78 1.93
C ILE A 47 -7.33 11.01 0.67
N ASN A 48 -6.75 10.87 -0.52
CA ASN A 48 -7.40 11.23 -1.78
C ASN A 48 -8.24 10.11 -2.40
N SER A 49 -8.01 8.84 -2.03
CA SER A 49 -8.68 7.69 -2.65
C SER A 49 -10.20 7.74 -2.48
N GLY A 50 -10.69 8.09 -1.30
CA GLY A 50 -12.13 8.24 -1.04
C GLY A 50 -12.75 9.28 -1.97
N LYS A 51 -12.15 10.45 -2.11
CA LYS A 51 -12.62 11.53 -2.97
C LYS A 51 -12.66 11.12 -4.45
N VAL A 52 -11.65 10.41 -4.94
CA VAL A 52 -11.61 9.92 -6.33
C VAL A 52 -12.73 8.92 -6.59
N LEU A 53 -13.11 8.14 -5.58
CA LEU A 53 -14.21 7.17 -5.65
C LEU A 53 -15.59 7.79 -5.38
N GLY A 54 -15.68 9.11 -5.19
CA GLY A 54 -16.94 9.83 -4.99
C GLY A 54 -17.44 9.83 -3.55
N HIS A 55 -16.62 9.43 -2.58
CA HIS A 55 -16.96 9.52 -1.16
C HIS A 55 -16.61 10.89 -0.58
N ASN A 56 -17.29 11.27 0.49
CA ASN A 56 -16.95 12.46 1.25
C ASN A 56 -15.58 12.31 1.96
N ALA A 57 -14.96 13.45 2.28
CA ALA A 57 -13.77 13.43 3.16
C ALA A 57 -14.17 12.85 4.54
N PRO A 58 -13.24 12.21 5.28
CA PRO A 58 -13.58 11.56 6.53
C PRO A 58 -14.36 12.42 7.52
N LEU A 59 -13.99 13.70 7.67
CA LEU A 59 -14.69 14.62 8.58
C LEU A 59 -16.08 15.07 8.08
N ASP A 60 -16.34 14.95 6.78
CA ASP A 60 -17.60 15.35 6.13
C ASP A 60 -18.49 14.14 5.82
N MET A 61 -18.12 12.94 6.26
CA MET A 61 -18.90 11.71 6.03
C MET A 61 -20.30 11.82 6.60
N THR A 62 -21.27 11.39 5.81
CA THR A 62 -22.67 11.22 6.26
C THR A 62 -22.76 10.10 7.30
N ALA A 63 -23.87 10.05 8.05
CA ALA A 63 -24.12 8.97 9.01
C ALA A 63 -24.12 7.58 8.34
N ALA A 64 -24.61 7.47 7.10
CA ALA A 64 -24.58 6.23 6.34
C ALA A 64 -23.16 5.78 6.01
N GLU A 65 -22.30 6.70 5.53
CA GLU A 65 -20.88 6.40 5.24
C GLU A 65 -20.09 6.03 6.51
N VAL A 66 -20.39 6.69 7.63
CA VAL A 66 -19.79 6.33 8.94
C VAL A 66 -20.21 4.93 9.36
N GLN A 67 -21.48 4.59 9.18
CA GLN A 67 -21.97 3.24 9.51
C GLN A 67 -21.29 2.17 8.66
N GLU A 68 -21.15 2.38 7.35
CA GLU A 68 -20.42 1.47 6.49
C GLU A 68 -18.93 1.34 6.90
N ALA A 69 -18.30 2.45 7.29
CA ALA A 69 -16.94 2.44 7.79
C ALA A 69 -16.81 1.65 9.09
N ARG A 70 -17.76 1.85 10.04
CA ARG A 70 -17.86 1.12 11.30
C ARG A 70 -17.95 -0.38 11.07
N GLU A 71 -18.84 -0.81 10.18
CA GLU A 71 -19.02 -2.23 9.84
C GLU A 71 -17.71 -2.84 9.26
N ARG A 72 -17.02 -2.10 8.39
CA ARG A 72 -15.72 -2.55 7.86
C ARG A 72 -14.64 -2.66 8.94
N MET A 73 -14.58 -1.70 9.86
CA MET A 73 -13.62 -1.68 10.96
C MET A 73 -13.91 -2.80 11.96
N SER A 74 -15.19 -3.02 12.31
CA SER A 74 -15.62 -4.13 13.18
C SER A 74 -15.31 -5.48 12.55
N ALA A 75 -15.59 -5.66 11.25
CA ALA A 75 -15.22 -6.86 10.49
C ALA A 75 -13.70 -7.12 10.43
N ALA A 76 -12.90 -6.06 10.59
CA ALA A 76 -11.44 -6.16 10.73
C ALA A 76 -10.98 -6.41 12.17
N GLY A 77 -11.89 -6.58 13.11
CA GLY A 77 -11.60 -6.87 14.52
C GLY A 77 -11.34 -5.65 15.39
N LEU A 78 -11.62 -4.43 14.89
CA LEU A 78 -11.47 -3.23 15.70
C LEU A 78 -12.69 -3.01 16.61
N PRO A 79 -12.53 -2.60 17.87
CA PRO A 79 -13.61 -2.45 18.84
C PRO A 79 -14.33 -1.09 18.67
N VAL A 80 -15.02 -0.91 17.54
CA VAL A 80 -15.62 0.37 17.15
C VAL A 80 -17.15 0.41 17.21
N ASP A 81 -17.80 -0.67 17.64
CA ASP A 81 -19.25 -0.82 17.58
C ASP A 81 -20.00 0.25 18.38
N ASN A 82 -19.44 0.69 19.50
CA ASN A 82 -20.02 1.69 20.40
C ASN A 82 -19.34 3.07 20.30
N GLU A 83 -18.42 3.27 19.36
CA GLU A 83 -17.73 4.54 19.21
C GLU A 83 -18.67 5.60 18.61
N PRO A 84 -18.66 6.86 19.09
CA PRO A 84 -19.38 7.94 18.48
C PRO A 84 -18.96 8.17 17.02
N ASP A 85 -19.89 8.61 16.18
CA ASP A 85 -19.63 8.86 14.75
C ASP A 85 -18.47 9.83 14.52
N ASP A 86 -18.36 10.87 15.35
CA ASP A 86 -17.28 11.85 15.23
C ASP A 86 -15.90 11.24 15.57
N HIS A 87 -15.86 10.25 16.45
CA HIS A 87 -14.63 9.50 16.72
C HIS A 87 -14.22 8.65 15.51
N ILE A 88 -15.18 8.02 14.84
CA ILE A 88 -14.91 7.26 13.61
C ILE A 88 -14.37 8.18 12.51
N ARG A 89 -15.01 9.36 12.31
CA ARG A 89 -14.54 10.38 11.36
C ARG A 89 -13.12 10.82 11.66
N ALA A 90 -12.84 11.17 12.91
CA ALA A 90 -11.53 11.62 13.36
C ALA A 90 -10.47 10.53 13.20
N ALA A 91 -10.78 9.28 13.55
CA ALA A 91 -9.88 8.15 13.42
C ALA A 91 -9.51 7.87 11.94
N LEU A 92 -10.48 7.96 11.05
CA LEU A 92 -10.25 7.79 9.60
C LEU A 92 -9.39 8.92 9.03
N ALA A 93 -9.64 10.17 9.44
CA ALA A 93 -8.81 11.31 9.03
C ALA A 93 -7.37 11.14 9.52
N ALA A 94 -7.19 10.86 10.81
CA ALA A 94 -5.88 10.65 11.43
C ALA A 94 -5.13 9.47 10.81
N SER A 95 -5.82 8.39 10.44
CA SER A 95 -5.24 7.23 9.75
C SER A 95 -4.66 7.62 8.39
N GLY A 96 -5.37 8.42 7.60
CA GLY A 96 -4.88 8.91 6.31
C GLY A 96 -3.66 9.82 6.44
N GLU A 97 -3.65 10.70 7.45
CA GLU A 97 -2.51 11.57 7.76
C GLU A 97 -1.30 10.75 8.25
N SER A 98 -1.53 9.80 9.15
CA SER A 98 -0.50 8.91 9.67
C SER A 98 0.14 8.08 8.56
N PHE A 99 -0.66 7.58 7.61
CA PHE A 99 -0.14 6.87 6.44
C PHE A 99 0.84 7.73 5.63
N ARG A 100 0.55 9.03 5.46
CA ARG A 100 1.42 9.97 4.75
C ARG A 100 2.66 10.35 5.56
N ASP A 101 2.46 10.73 6.83
CA ASP A 101 3.47 11.44 7.62
C ASP A 101 4.44 10.48 8.33
N ASN A 102 3.99 9.25 8.64
CA ASN A 102 4.79 8.22 9.30
C ASN A 102 5.34 7.16 8.34
N ALA A 103 5.27 7.40 7.03
CA ALA A 103 5.85 6.50 6.05
C ALA A 103 7.39 6.47 6.16
N PRO A 104 8.03 5.30 5.96
CA PRO A 104 9.49 5.17 6.02
C PRO A 104 10.22 5.93 4.92
N MET A 105 9.52 6.29 3.84
CA MET A 105 10.10 7.03 2.71
C MET A 105 9.15 8.15 2.24
N THR A 106 9.70 9.34 2.00
CA THR A 106 8.93 10.46 1.46
C THR A 106 8.66 10.28 -0.05
N ALA A 107 7.61 10.93 -0.56
CA ALA A 107 7.31 10.94 -1.99
C ALA A 107 8.47 11.50 -2.84
N ALA A 108 9.17 12.52 -2.34
CA ALA A 108 10.33 13.12 -3.03
C ALA A 108 11.51 12.14 -3.11
N SER A 109 11.82 11.44 -2.03
CA SER A 109 12.88 10.41 -2.01
C SER A 109 12.53 9.26 -2.94
N ALA A 110 11.28 8.80 -2.91
CA ALA A 110 10.80 7.75 -3.81
C ALA A 110 10.94 8.16 -5.30
N ALA A 111 10.55 9.39 -5.63
CA ALA A 111 10.70 9.92 -6.99
C ALA A 111 12.18 9.95 -7.43
N ALA A 112 13.10 10.33 -6.55
CA ALA A 112 14.53 10.33 -6.85
C ALA A 112 15.05 8.91 -7.17
N VAL A 113 14.65 7.90 -6.39
CA VAL A 113 15.00 6.48 -6.63
C VAL A 113 14.46 6.00 -7.98
N ILE A 114 13.20 6.33 -8.30
CA ILE A 114 12.57 5.96 -9.57
C ILE A 114 13.32 6.59 -10.74
N LEU A 115 13.55 7.90 -10.70
CA LEU A 115 14.24 8.61 -11.77
C LEU A 115 15.68 8.12 -11.98
N GLN A 116 16.38 7.82 -10.89
CA GLN A 116 17.72 7.22 -10.97
C GLN A 116 17.66 5.82 -11.60
N GLY A 117 16.69 5.00 -11.21
CA GLY A 117 16.49 3.68 -11.81
C GLY A 117 16.21 3.73 -13.31
N VAL A 118 15.42 4.71 -13.76
CA VAL A 118 15.17 4.94 -15.19
C VAL A 118 16.45 5.38 -15.91
N ARG A 119 17.23 6.32 -15.34
CA ARG A 119 18.51 6.76 -15.92
C ARG A 119 19.53 5.62 -16.04
N ASP A 120 19.52 4.72 -15.06
CA ASP A 120 20.39 3.53 -15.03
C ASP A 120 19.86 2.40 -15.93
N ASN A 121 18.78 2.64 -16.68
CA ASN A 121 18.10 1.64 -17.51
C ASN A 121 17.72 0.35 -16.76
N ARG A 122 17.35 0.48 -15.49
CA ARG A 122 16.89 -0.66 -14.68
C ARG A 122 15.45 -1.00 -15.07
N TRP A 123 15.22 -2.23 -15.50
CA TRP A 123 13.85 -2.68 -15.84
C TRP A 123 12.98 -2.91 -14.60
N ARG A 124 13.60 -3.10 -13.42
CA ARG A 124 12.92 -3.36 -12.16
C ARG A 124 13.47 -2.42 -11.10
N ILE A 125 12.57 -1.61 -10.54
CA ILE A 125 12.91 -0.57 -9.57
C ILE A 125 12.09 -0.82 -8.31
N LEU A 126 12.73 -1.36 -7.27
CA LEU A 126 12.17 -1.48 -5.94
C LEU A 126 12.36 -0.14 -5.21
N VAL A 127 11.31 0.34 -4.57
CA VAL A 127 11.30 1.66 -3.91
C VAL A 127 10.89 1.49 -2.46
N GLY A 128 11.84 1.65 -1.56
CA GLY A 128 11.70 1.46 -0.12
C GLY A 128 12.25 0.11 0.35
N ASP A 129 12.69 0.09 1.60
CA ASP A 129 13.30 -1.11 2.20
C ASP A 129 12.28 -2.21 2.43
N ASP A 130 11.03 -1.84 2.73
CA ASP A 130 9.90 -2.77 2.90
C ASP A 130 9.66 -3.60 1.63
N GLU A 131 9.63 -2.94 0.47
CA GLU A 131 9.47 -3.64 -0.81
C GLU A 131 10.66 -4.53 -1.12
N GLY A 132 11.86 -4.06 -0.81
CA GLY A 132 13.09 -4.86 -0.96
C GLY A 132 13.07 -6.13 -0.10
N ALA A 133 12.57 -6.04 1.13
CA ALA A 133 12.41 -7.18 2.01
C ALA A 133 11.35 -8.16 1.49
N LEU A 134 10.15 -7.66 1.19
CA LEU A 134 9.05 -8.44 0.63
C LEU A 134 9.51 -9.21 -0.62
N ASP A 135 10.17 -8.53 -1.55
CA ASP A 135 10.65 -9.14 -2.77
C ASP A 135 11.70 -10.25 -2.53
N ARG A 136 12.63 -10.05 -1.60
CA ARG A 136 13.60 -11.10 -1.25
C ARG A 136 12.91 -12.34 -0.71
N HIS A 137 11.96 -12.19 0.22
CA HIS A 137 11.23 -13.32 0.81
C HIS A 137 10.40 -14.08 -0.23
N VAL A 138 9.64 -13.36 -1.07
CA VAL A 138 8.81 -13.97 -2.12
C VAL A 138 9.67 -14.71 -3.16
N ARG A 139 10.86 -14.20 -3.48
CA ARG A 139 11.76 -14.86 -4.44
C ARG A 139 12.49 -16.05 -3.84
N ALA A 140 12.78 -16.01 -2.55
CA ALA A 140 13.45 -17.12 -1.86
C ALA A 140 12.49 -18.30 -1.68
N ASP A 141 11.23 -18.05 -1.35
CA ASP A 141 10.18 -19.05 -1.18
C ASP A 141 8.82 -18.45 -1.59
N PRO A 142 8.42 -18.61 -2.87
CA PRO A 142 7.16 -18.04 -3.37
C PRO A 142 5.91 -18.62 -2.70
N GLU A 143 5.95 -19.87 -2.23
CA GLU A 143 4.81 -20.51 -1.57
C GLU A 143 4.63 -19.98 -0.15
N ALA A 144 5.73 -19.71 0.55
CA ALA A 144 5.70 -19.16 1.90
C ALA A 144 5.03 -17.77 1.98
N ALA A 145 4.97 -17.03 0.88
CA ALA A 145 4.27 -15.74 0.80
C ALA A 145 2.76 -15.84 1.07
N TYR A 146 2.19 -17.04 0.99
CA TYR A 146 0.77 -17.32 1.23
C TYR A 146 0.51 -17.93 2.61
N ASN A 147 1.54 -18.11 3.42
CA ASN A 147 1.37 -18.59 4.78
C ASN A 147 0.73 -17.51 5.67
N PRO A 148 -0.16 -17.89 6.61
CA PRO A 148 -0.84 -16.92 7.48
C PRO A 148 0.11 -16.02 8.28
N ASP A 149 1.29 -16.53 8.65
CA ASP A 149 2.32 -15.85 9.45
C ASP A 149 3.31 -15.02 8.62
N PHE A 150 3.14 -14.95 7.29
CA PHE A 150 4.10 -14.29 6.42
C PHE A 150 4.30 -12.81 6.75
N MET A 151 3.19 -12.08 6.96
CA MET A 151 3.27 -10.66 7.34
C MET A 151 3.82 -10.47 8.74
N ASP A 152 3.50 -11.35 9.68
CA ASP A 152 4.03 -11.29 11.06
C ASP A 152 5.56 -11.43 11.07
N ARG A 153 6.11 -12.27 10.21
CA ARG A 153 7.58 -12.39 10.03
C ARG A 153 8.20 -11.10 9.52
N LEU A 154 7.61 -10.47 8.50
CA LEU A 154 8.10 -9.20 7.98
C LEU A 154 8.02 -8.06 9.02
N LEU A 155 6.94 -8.03 9.80
CA LEU A 155 6.79 -7.10 10.92
C LEU A 155 7.84 -7.32 12.01
N ALA A 156 8.14 -8.58 12.37
CA ALA A 156 9.17 -8.93 13.35
C ALA A 156 10.58 -8.54 12.88
N GLU A 157 10.82 -8.49 11.56
CA GLU A 157 12.05 -8.00 10.95
C GLU A 157 12.11 -6.46 10.87
N GLY A 158 11.06 -5.76 11.32
CA GLY A 158 10.98 -4.30 11.33
C GLY A 158 10.45 -3.68 10.03
N HIS A 159 9.89 -4.50 9.12
CA HIS A 159 9.31 -4.02 7.87
C HIS A 159 7.80 -3.78 8.04
N PHE A 160 7.24 -2.86 7.26
CA PHE A 160 5.80 -2.52 7.25
C PHE A 160 5.23 -2.03 8.59
N GLY A 161 6.06 -1.68 9.58
CA GLY A 161 5.63 -1.22 10.91
C GLY A 161 4.69 -0.01 10.89
N GLY A 162 4.84 0.89 9.92
CA GLY A 162 3.93 2.02 9.72
C GLY A 162 2.50 1.62 9.30
N LEU A 163 2.31 0.42 8.76
CA LEU A 163 0.98 -0.10 8.39
C LEU A 163 0.29 -0.77 9.58
N SER A 164 1.04 -1.34 10.53
CA SER A 164 0.47 -1.97 11.73
C SER A 164 -0.02 -0.97 12.77
N ALA A 165 0.48 0.27 12.76
CA ALA A 165 -0.01 1.34 13.66
C ALA A 165 -1.49 1.69 13.40
N VAL A 166 -2.02 1.37 12.23
CA VAL A 166 -3.45 1.54 11.91
C VAL A 166 -4.31 0.45 12.58
N THR A 167 -3.72 -0.72 12.86
CA THR A 167 -4.41 -1.83 13.53
C THR A 167 -4.23 -1.83 15.05
N SER A 168 -3.17 -1.22 15.58
CA SER A 168 -2.83 -1.26 17.01
C SER A 168 -3.27 -0.02 17.82
N ALA A 169 -3.85 0.99 17.20
CA ALA A 169 -4.40 2.16 17.91
C ALA A 169 -5.65 1.85 18.76
N GLY A 170 -6.06 0.58 18.87
CA GLY A 170 -7.19 0.11 19.66
C GLY A 170 -6.84 -0.70 20.92
N THR A 171 -5.56 -0.87 21.26
CA THR A 171 -5.15 -1.63 22.45
C THR A 171 -4.26 -0.79 23.36
N ASN A 172 -4.81 0.23 23.97
CA ASN A 172 -4.31 0.76 25.25
C ASN A 172 -5.49 0.99 26.17
N ASP A 173 -5.60 0.09 27.16
CA ASP A 173 -6.40 0.06 28.40
C ASP A 173 -7.88 0.36 28.31
#